data_724ae97db4d284d95295547f94ca7545
#
_entry.id   724ae97db4d284d95295547f94ca7545
#
_cell.length_a   1.000
_cell.length_b   1.000
_cell.length_c   1.000
_cell.angle_alpha   90.00
_cell.angle_beta   90.00
_cell.angle_gamma   90.00
#
_symmetry.space_group_name_H-M   'P 1'
#
loop_
_entity.id
_entity.type
_entity.pdbx_description
1 polymer ?
#
loop_
_entity_poly.entity_id
_entity_poly.type
_entity_poly.pdbx_seq_one_letter_code
_entity_poly.pdbx_strand_id
1 'polypeptide(L)'
;MSLENIDYNSLKKRGFLRQKQDGYFIVRTRMSTGAFSAEQLAVLSNVAHKYAKGFVHATIRQGIEIPFIKLEDIDRVEEELKKAYIEFGASGATLRTITVCPGNNWCKFGLIDTFKLVERIEKEINVKCNMELPHKFKVAISGCPNTCTRPQVSEIGIHGEVDTTNVDKHIGYRVYLAGCGGRAPRTGFKLDKIFNEDELLEVIKKVVEFFKNNAKPRQRFALLIEEFGKENFLRQIGL
;
A
#
# COMPACT_ATOMS: atom_id res chain seq x y z
N MET A 1 -34.19 -7.09 -0.75
CA MET A 1 -33.30 -7.99 -1.55
C MET A 1 -32.86 -9.10 -0.61
N SER A 2 -33.05 -10.36 -0.99
CA SER A 2 -32.53 -11.48 -0.19
C SER A 2 -30.99 -11.50 -0.27
N LEU A 3 -30.33 -11.84 0.84
CA LEU A 3 -28.85 -11.92 0.92
C LEU A 3 -28.25 -13.03 0.03
N GLU A 4 -29.10 -13.84 -0.61
CA GLU A 4 -28.70 -15.05 -1.38
C GLU A 4 -28.08 -14.76 -2.75
N ASN A 5 -28.21 -13.53 -3.30
CA ASN A 5 -27.74 -13.17 -4.64
C ASN A 5 -26.71 -12.02 -4.66
N ILE A 6 -25.95 -11.83 -3.57
CA ILE A 6 -24.97 -10.75 -3.49
C ILE A 6 -23.64 -11.15 -4.14
N ASP A 7 -23.19 -10.42 -5.16
CA ASP A 7 -21.85 -10.57 -5.69
C ASP A 7 -20.81 -9.86 -4.79
N TYR A 8 -20.37 -10.57 -3.77
CA TYR A 8 -19.35 -10.09 -2.83
C TYR A 8 -18.01 -9.75 -3.51
N ASN A 9 -17.68 -10.38 -4.65
CA ASN A 9 -16.45 -10.09 -5.37
C ASN A 9 -16.52 -8.75 -6.08
N SER A 10 -17.64 -8.43 -6.69
CA SER A 10 -17.90 -7.11 -7.27
C SER A 10 -17.84 -6.02 -6.20
N LEU A 11 -18.56 -6.18 -5.09
CA LEU A 11 -18.55 -5.22 -3.98
C LEU A 11 -17.15 -4.99 -3.42
N LYS A 12 -16.36 -6.06 -3.30
CA LYS A 12 -14.98 -6.00 -2.83
C LYS A 12 -14.07 -5.19 -3.77
N LYS A 13 -14.26 -5.30 -5.08
CA LYS A 13 -13.54 -4.46 -6.08
C LYS A 13 -13.89 -2.97 -5.94
N ARG A 14 -15.12 -2.67 -5.53
CA ARG A 14 -15.62 -1.31 -5.23
C ARG A 14 -15.20 -0.79 -3.85
N GLY A 15 -14.43 -1.55 -3.05
CA GLY A 15 -13.96 -1.16 -1.72
C GLY A 15 -14.92 -1.54 -0.58
N PHE A 16 -16.04 -2.22 -0.87
CA PHE A 16 -16.98 -2.67 0.14
C PHE A 16 -16.69 -4.11 0.56
N LEU A 17 -16.40 -4.30 1.84
CA LEU A 17 -16.03 -5.59 2.41
C LEU A 17 -17.14 -6.11 3.31
N ARG A 18 -17.40 -7.42 3.22
CA ARG A 18 -18.26 -8.08 4.20
C ARG A 18 -17.66 -7.92 5.59
N GLN A 19 -18.49 -7.55 6.57
CA GLN A 19 -18.10 -7.51 7.98
C GLN A 19 -18.63 -8.74 8.75
N LYS A 20 -18.33 -8.79 10.05
CA LYS A 20 -18.76 -9.93 10.90
C LYS A 20 -20.29 -9.99 11.04
N GLN A 21 -20.96 -8.86 11.13
CA GLN A 21 -22.42 -8.76 11.26
C GLN A 21 -23.06 -8.94 9.88
N ASP A 22 -24.01 -9.85 9.77
CA ASP A 22 -24.69 -10.13 8.52
C ASP A 22 -25.53 -8.92 8.06
N GLY A 23 -25.61 -8.72 6.74
CA GLY A 23 -26.32 -7.60 6.11
C GLY A 23 -25.57 -6.28 6.14
N TYR A 24 -24.39 -6.21 6.77
CA TYR A 24 -23.58 -5.01 6.83
C TYR A 24 -22.25 -5.14 6.11
N PHE A 25 -21.76 -4.01 5.63
CA PHE A 25 -20.50 -3.88 4.90
C PHE A 25 -19.60 -2.82 5.54
N ILE A 26 -18.31 -2.95 5.32
CA ILE A 26 -17.32 -1.94 5.62
C ILE A 26 -16.90 -1.31 4.31
N VAL A 27 -17.04 0.00 4.15
CA VAL A 27 -16.32 0.70 3.07
C VAL A 27 -14.92 1.02 3.55
N ARG A 28 -13.93 0.64 2.74
CA ARG A 28 -12.52 0.95 2.98
C ARG A 28 -12.07 2.00 2.00
N THR A 29 -11.66 3.15 2.51
CA THR A 29 -11.14 4.26 1.70
C THR A 29 -9.64 4.39 1.81
N ARG A 30 -9.05 5.12 0.88
CA ARG A 30 -7.64 5.50 0.89
C ARG A 30 -7.44 6.89 0.32
N MET A 31 -6.32 7.51 0.68
CA MET A 31 -5.63 8.54 -0.10
C MET A 31 -4.23 8.04 -0.40
N SER A 32 -3.66 8.42 -1.53
CA SER A 32 -2.39 7.84 -2.03
C SER A 32 -1.27 7.91 -1.00
N THR A 33 -1.15 9.03 -0.28
CA THR A 33 -0.13 9.25 0.76
C THR A 33 -0.67 9.15 2.19
N GLY A 34 -1.95 8.78 2.36
CA GLY A 34 -2.64 8.80 3.63
C GLY A 34 -3.01 10.21 4.13
N ALA A 35 -2.78 11.25 3.32
CA ALA A 35 -3.11 12.63 3.63
C ALA A 35 -4.54 12.94 3.14
N PHE A 36 -5.48 13.01 4.06
CA PHE A 36 -6.85 13.46 3.81
C PHE A 36 -6.96 14.96 4.06
N SER A 37 -7.67 15.70 3.20
CA SER A 37 -8.01 17.09 3.49
C SER A 37 -9.09 17.18 4.60
N ALA A 38 -9.23 18.36 5.21
CA ALA A 38 -10.28 18.59 6.20
C ALA A 38 -11.69 18.38 5.60
N GLU A 39 -11.88 18.78 4.34
CA GLU A 39 -13.14 18.60 3.61
C GLU A 39 -13.43 17.11 3.37
N GLN A 40 -12.42 16.32 3.00
CA GLN A 40 -12.57 14.88 2.84
C GLN A 40 -12.90 14.18 4.16
N LEU A 41 -12.29 14.59 5.26
CA LEU A 41 -12.63 14.08 6.60
C LEU A 41 -14.07 14.46 7.00
N ALA A 42 -14.53 15.67 6.66
CA ALA A 42 -15.91 16.08 6.89
C ALA A 42 -16.91 15.22 6.09
N VAL A 43 -16.61 14.90 4.82
CA VAL A 43 -17.42 13.97 4.01
C VAL A 43 -17.46 12.58 4.62
N LEU A 44 -16.31 12.02 5.05
CA LEU A 44 -16.24 10.71 5.72
C LEU A 44 -17.07 10.70 7.01
N SER A 45 -17.01 11.76 7.81
CA SER A 45 -17.83 11.93 9.01
C SER A 45 -19.34 11.95 8.65
N ASN A 46 -19.74 12.75 7.67
CA ASN A 46 -21.13 12.84 7.23
C ASN A 46 -21.66 11.50 6.70
N VAL A 47 -20.88 10.78 5.90
CA VAL A 47 -21.24 9.45 5.41
C VAL A 47 -21.42 8.47 6.58
N ALA A 48 -20.52 8.51 7.57
CA ALA A 48 -20.62 7.67 8.76
C ALA A 48 -21.89 7.95 9.59
N HIS A 49 -22.27 9.20 9.73
CA HIS A 49 -23.51 9.59 10.43
C HIS A 49 -24.77 9.23 9.64
N LYS A 50 -24.77 9.44 8.34
CA LYS A 50 -25.95 9.29 7.48
C LYS A 50 -26.28 7.83 7.16
N TYR A 51 -25.24 6.99 6.90
CA TYR A 51 -25.42 5.65 6.37
C TYR A 51 -24.90 4.52 7.28
N ALA A 52 -24.28 4.87 8.41
CA ALA A 52 -23.67 3.92 9.30
C ALA A 52 -24.01 4.21 10.78
N LYS A 53 -23.09 3.98 11.69
CA LYS A 53 -23.29 4.19 13.14
C LYS A 53 -22.52 5.39 13.70
N GLY A 54 -22.13 6.33 12.87
CA GLY A 54 -21.56 7.61 13.28
C GLY A 54 -20.09 7.55 13.72
N PHE A 55 -19.33 6.49 13.40
CA PHE A 55 -17.89 6.45 13.68
C PHE A 55 -17.08 5.92 12.50
N VAL A 56 -15.82 6.27 12.48
CA VAL A 56 -14.83 5.84 11.49
C VAL A 56 -13.66 5.15 12.18
N HIS A 57 -12.95 4.29 11.46
CA HIS A 57 -11.77 3.59 11.95
C HIS A 57 -10.56 3.88 11.07
N ALA A 58 -9.50 4.45 11.64
CA ALA A 58 -8.22 4.63 10.96
C ALA A 58 -7.50 3.29 10.83
N THR A 59 -7.18 2.90 9.60
CA THR A 59 -6.51 1.62 9.34
C THR A 59 -5.00 1.73 9.49
N ILE A 60 -4.33 0.62 9.74
CA ILE A 60 -2.85 0.54 9.80
C ILE A 60 -2.18 0.93 8.46
N ARG A 61 -2.96 1.03 7.35
CA ARG A 61 -2.49 1.43 6.03
C ARG A 61 -2.89 2.85 5.66
N GLN A 62 -3.09 3.70 6.67
CA GLN A 62 -3.36 5.12 6.48
C GLN A 62 -4.64 5.41 5.67
N GLY A 63 -5.56 4.46 5.62
CA GLY A 63 -6.90 4.64 5.08
C GLY A 63 -7.92 4.74 6.21
N ILE A 64 -9.16 5.02 5.84
CA ILE A 64 -10.29 5.07 6.77
C ILE A 64 -11.31 4.00 6.38
N GLU A 65 -11.85 3.31 7.37
CA GLU A 65 -12.97 2.38 7.22
C GLU A 65 -14.22 2.96 7.89
N ILE A 66 -15.37 2.84 7.21
CA ILE A 66 -16.68 3.11 7.78
C ILE A 66 -17.43 1.78 7.83
N PRO A 67 -17.61 1.18 9.01
CA PRO A 67 -18.37 -0.07 9.17
C PRO A 67 -19.87 0.21 9.26
N PHE A 68 -20.65 -0.87 9.16
CA PHE A 68 -22.12 -0.89 9.29
C PHE A 68 -22.88 -0.19 8.16
N ILE A 69 -22.33 -0.13 6.96
CA ILE A 69 -23.05 0.28 5.75
C ILE A 69 -24.02 -0.85 5.36
N LYS A 70 -25.29 -0.52 5.12
CA LYS A 70 -26.28 -1.46 4.61
C LYS A 70 -26.11 -1.68 3.10
N LEU A 71 -26.52 -2.85 2.60
CA LEU A 71 -26.47 -3.17 1.18
C LEU A 71 -27.18 -2.12 0.30
N GLU A 72 -28.34 -1.66 0.73
CA GLU A 72 -29.18 -0.67 0.03
C GLU A 72 -28.55 0.73 -0.09
N ASP A 73 -27.55 1.04 0.75
CA ASP A 73 -26.91 2.33 0.79
C ASP A 73 -25.54 2.36 0.05
N ILE A 74 -25.04 1.20 -0.39
CA ILE A 74 -23.71 1.08 -0.99
C ILE A 74 -23.49 2.04 -2.17
N ASP A 75 -24.46 2.12 -3.10
CA ASP A 75 -24.32 2.95 -4.29
C ASP A 75 -24.30 4.45 -3.94
N ARG A 76 -25.12 4.86 -2.97
CA ARG A 76 -25.14 6.26 -2.47
C ARG A 76 -23.85 6.62 -1.76
N VAL A 77 -23.34 5.73 -0.90
CA VAL A 77 -22.07 5.91 -0.21
C VAL A 77 -20.92 6.02 -1.21
N GLU A 78 -20.88 5.14 -2.21
CA GLU A 78 -19.86 5.19 -3.25
C GLU A 78 -19.89 6.51 -4.03
N GLU A 79 -21.07 6.98 -4.39
CA GLU A 79 -21.25 8.25 -5.10
C GLU A 79 -20.78 9.46 -4.28
N GLU A 80 -21.18 9.55 -2.99
CA GLU A 80 -20.75 10.64 -2.11
C GLU A 80 -19.23 10.67 -1.91
N LEU A 81 -18.60 9.51 -1.72
CA LEU A 81 -17.16 9.42 -1.57
C LEU A 81 -16.40 9.78 -2.87
N LYS A 82 -16.90 9.33 -4.02
CA LYS A 82 -16.32 9.69 -5.33
C LYS A 82 -16.38 11.18 -5.63
N LYS A 83 -17.51 11.86 -5.28
CA LYS A 83 -17.65 13.31 -5.43
C LYS A 83 -16.62 14.10 -4.62
N ALA A 84 -16.17 13.56 -3.51
CA ALA A 84 -15.10 14.13 -2.69
C ALA A 84 -13.68 13.67 -3.09
N TYR A 85 -13.54 12.99 -4.24
CA TYR A 85 -12.27 12.44 -4.71
C TYR A 85 -11.61 11.48 -3.72
N ILE A 86 -12.42 10.78 -2.92
CA ILE A 86 -11.94 9.76 -1.98
C ILE A 86 -11.86 8.42 -2.71
N GLU A 87 -10.68 7.83 -2.73
CA GLU A 87 -10.43 6.56 -3.39
C GLU A 87 -10.78 5.36 -2.50
N PHE A 88 -10.92 4.18 -3.12
CA PHE A 88 -11.24 2.94 -2.41
C PHE A 88 -10.00 2.08 -2.18
N GLY A 89 -9.88 1.53 -0.98
CA GLY A 89 -8.75 0.74 -0.55
C GLY A 89 -8.73 -0.67 -1.12
N ALA A 90 -7.52 -1.18 -1.35
CA ALA A 90 -7.31 -2.51 -1.92
C ALA A 90 -7.57 -3.66 -0.95
N SER A 91 -8.04 -4.77 -1.49
CA SER A 91 -8.20 -6.02 -0.77
C SER A 91 -7.91 -7.23 -1.67
N GLY A 92 -7.61 -8.40 -1.08
CA GLY A 92 -7.38 -9.64 -1.85
C GLY A 92 -5.96 -9.73 -2.44
N ALA A 93 -5.85 -10.30 -3.64
CA ALA A 93 -4.60 -10.53 -4.35
C ALA A 93 -4.21 -9.30 -5.19
N THR A 94 -3.83 -8.22 -4.52
CA THR A 94 -3.52 -6.93 -5.16
C THR A 94 -2.38 -6.22 -4.44
N LEU A 95 -1.80 -5.25 -5.12
CA LEU A 95 -0.94 -4.25 -4.49
C LEU A 95 -1.79 -3.41 -3.52
N ARG A 96 -1.29 -3.27 -2.30
CA ARG A 96 -1.93 -2.49 -1.23
C ARG A 96 -1.58 -1.02 -1.36
N THR A 97 -2.38 -0.16 -0.71
CA THR A 97 -1.98 1.23 -0.50
C THR A 97 -0.53 1.28 0.01
N ILE A 98 0.30 2.07 -0.64
CA ILE A 98 1.68 2.32 -0.22
C ILE A 98 1.61 3.07 1.11
N THR A 99 2.30 2.55 2.13
CA THR A 99 2.38 3.23 3.43
C THR A 99 3.58 4.15 3.45
N VAL A 100 3.38 5.41 3.84
CA VAL A 100 4.47 6.40 3.88
C VAL A 100 4.45 7.18 5.20
N CYS A 101 5.60 7.63 5.66
CA CYS A 101 5.65 8.70 6.64
C CYS A 101 5.73 10.05 5.91
N PRO A 102 5.58 11.20 6.59
CA PRO A 102 5.58 12.50 5.90
C PRO A 102 6.91 12.87 5.22
N GLY A 103 8.00 12.13 5.46
CA GLY A 103 9.28 12.47 4.87
C GLY A 103 9.73 13.89 5.19
N ASN A 104 10.39 14.55 4.24
CA ASN A 104 10.84 15.93 4.41
C ASN A 104 9.72 16.98 4.21
N ASN A 105 8.48 16.56 3.94
CA ASN A 105 7.36 17.50 3.80
C ASN A 105 7.11 18.29 5.10
N TRP A 106 7.19 17.63 6.28
CA TRP A 106 7.08 18.28 7.59
C TRP A 106 7.80 17.55 8.76
N CYS A 107 8.54 16.48 8.49
CA CYS A 107 9.33 15.82 9.52
C CYS A 107 10.77 16.36 9.50
N LYS A 108 11.25 16.86 10.65
CA LYS A 108 12.62 17.39 10.78
C LYS A 108 13.74 16.38 10.48
N PHE A 109 13.44 15.08 10.55
CA PHE A 109 14.38 14.00 10.24
C PHE A 109 14.24 13.44 8.83
N GLY A 110 13.23 13.92 8.07
CA GLY A 110 12.99 13.45 6.70
C GLY A 110 14.13 13.85 5.77
N LEU A 111 14.69 12.86 5.07
CA LEU A 111 15.75 13.06 4.08
C LEU A 111 15.17 13.15 2.65
N ILE A 112 14.07 12.44 2.39
CA ILE A 112 13.46 12.32 1.06
C ILE A 112 12.01 12.80 1.08
N ASP A 113 11.53 13.24 -0.08
CA ASP A 113 10.11 13.52 -0.32
C ASP A 113 9.37 12.21 -0.61
N THR A 114 8.76 11.67 0.43
CA THR A 114 8.04 10.40 0.34
C THR A 114 6.75 10.51 -0.47
N PHE A 115 6.10 11.68 -0.50
CA PHE A 115 4.85 11.90 -1.24
C PHE A 115 5.11 11.96 -2.74
N LYS A 116 6.12 12.73 -3.15
CA LYS A 116 6.57 12.78 -4.54
C LYS A 116 7.01 11.40 -5.03
N LEU A 117 7.72 10.63 -4.20
CA LEU A 117 8.14 9.27 -4.57
C LEU A 117 6.93 8.36 -4.81
N VAL A 118 5.88 8.40 -3.96
CA VAL A 118 4.64 7.64 -4.21
C VAL A 118 3.99 8.05 -5.51
N GLU A 119 3.91 9.35 -5.77
CA GLU A 119 3.35 9.87 -7.02
C GLU A 119 4.08 9.32 -8.25
N ARG A 120 5.41 9.33 -8.24
CA ARG A 120 6.25 8.76 -9.30
C ARG A 120 6.01 7.25 -9.46
N ILE A 121 5.98 6.49 -8.34
CA ILE A 121 5.70 5.05 -8.37
C ILE A 121 4.32 4.76 -9.00
N GLU A 122 3.29 5.49 -8.61
CA GLU A 122 1.93 5.25 -9.10
C GLU A 122 1.72 5.73 -10.55
N LYS A 123 2.30 6.86 -10.94
CA LYS A 123 2.08 7.47 -12.26
C LYS A 123 3.09 7.06 -13.32
N GLU A 124 4.39 7.06 -13.01
CA GLU A 124 5.44 6.82 -14.00
C GLU A 124 5.64 5.33 -14.28
N ILE A 125 5.67 4.49 -13.24
CA ILE A 125 5.87 3.06 -13.41
C ILE A 125 4.60 2.21 -13.22
N ASN A 126 3.44 2.87 -13.03
CA ASN A 126 2.12 2.25 -12.91
C ASN A 126 2.02 1.16 -11.81
N VAL A 127 2.83 1.25 -10.76
CA VAL A 127 2.76 0.39 -9.58
C VAL A 127 1.83 1.03 -8.55
N LYS A 128 0.53 0.80 -8.71
CA LYS A 128 -0.52 1.48 -7.96
C LYS A 128 -1.44 0.53 -7.20
N CYS A 129 -2.12 1.09 -6.22
CA CYS A 129 -3.13 0.38 -5.44
C CYS A 129 -4.17 -0.30 -6.35
N ASN A 130 -4.64 -1.46 -5.93
CA ASN A 130 -5.54 -2.34 -6.68
C ASN A 130 -4.94 -3.03 -7.92
N MET A 131 -3.66 -2.82 -8.29
CA MET A 131 -3.00 -3.64 -9.31
C MET A 131 -3.16 -5.11 -8.95
N GLU A 132 -3.68 -5.92 -9.87
CA GLU A 132 -3.85 -7.37 -9.67
C GLU A 132 -2.49 -8.08 -9.66
N LEU A 133 -2.28 -8.90 -8.65
CA LEU A 133 -1.03 -9.65 -8.40
C LEU A 133 -1.38 -11.05 -7.88
N PRO A 134 -0.48 -12.04 -7.96
CA PRO A 134 -0.72 -13.41 -7.49
C PRO A 134 -1.15 -13.49 -6.01
N HIS A 135 -0.67 -12.55 -5.19
CA HIS A 135 -1.10 -12.37 -3.80
C HIS A 135 -0.97 -10.91 -3.37
N LYS A 136 -1.41 -10.61 -2.12
CA LYS A 136 -1.25 -9.27 -1.54
C LYS A 136 0.22 -8.85 -1.54
N PHE A 137 0.49 -7.65 -2.01
CA PHE A 137 1.82 -7.06 -2.10
C PHE A 137 1.82 -5.67 -1.44
N LYS A 138 2.85 -5.35 -0.71
CA LYS A 138 2.94 -4.12 0.08
C LYS A 138 4.24 -3.40 -0.22
N VAL A 139 4.13 -2.10 -0.32
CA VAL A 139 5.27 -1.18 -0.35
C VAL A 139 5.17 -0.27 0.88
N ALA A 140 6.29 -0.05 1.55
CA ALA A 140 6.37 0.86 2.69
C ALA A 140 7.59 1.78 2.54
N ILE A 141 7.39 3.08 2.70
CA ILE A 141 8.40 4.12 2.47
C ILE A 141 8.55 4.96 3.73
N SER A 142 9.77 5.08 4.22
CA SER A 142 10.14 5.98 5.32
C SER A 142 11.06 7.09 4.83
N GLY A 143 10.90 8.29 5.34
CA GLY A 143 11.71 9.44 4.94
C GLY A 143 13.17 9.39 5.40
N CYS A 144 13.52 8.52 6.34
CA CYS A 144 14.86 8.42 6.93
C CYS A 144 15.07 7.05 7.63
N PRO A 145 16.28 6.76 8.15
CA PRO A 145 16.60 5.48 8.81
C PRO A 145 15.81 5.18 10.09
N ASN A 146 15.00 6.10 10.63
CA ASN A 146 14.09 5.82 11.75
C ASN A 146 12.97 4.81 11.38
N THR A 147 12.77 4.55 10.09
CA THR A 147 11.91 3.47 9.56
C THR A 147 10.50 3.40 10.18
N CYS A 148 9.84 4.55 10.39
CA CYS A 148 8.53 4.67 11.05
C CYS A 148 7.43 3.80 10.40
N THR A 149 7.51 3.55 9.09
CA THR A 149 6.56 2.69 8.35
C THR A 149 6.90 1.20 8.42
N ARG A 150 7.98 0.83 9.11
CA ARG A 150 8.48 -0.54 9.22
C ARG A 150 8.74 -1.20 7.85
N PRO A 151 9.56 -0.56 6.99
CA PRO A 151 9.80 -1.06 5.63
C PRO A 151 10.35 -2.48 5.60
N GLN A 152 11.09 -2.91 6.62
CA GLN A 152 11.72 -4.24 6.70
C GLN A 152 10.71 -5.41 6.67
N VAL A 153 9.43 -5.17 6.99
CA VAL A 153 8.38 -6.21 6.99
C VAL A 153 7.36 -6.02 5.86
N SER A 154 7.80 -5.43 4.75
CA SER A 154 7.03 -5.26 3.52
C SER A 154 7.69 -5.99 2.36
N GLU A 155 6.94 -6.31 1.33
CA GLU A 155 7.45 -6.98 0.13
C GLU A 155 8.52 -6.12 -0.56
N ILE A 156 8.30 -4.78 -0.60
CA ILE A 156 9.33 -3.77 -0.89
C ILE A 156 9.30 -2.76 0.25
N GLY A 157 10.44 -2.57 0.89
CA GLY A 157 10.65 -1.57 1.93
C GLY A 157 11.70 -0.55 1.50
N ILE A 158 11.45 0.74 1.74
CA ILE A 158 12.32 1.82 1.29
C ILE A 158 12.51 2.81 2.43
N HIS A 159 13.71 3.33 2.58
CA HIS A 159 13.92 4.56 3.36
C HIS A 159 15.01 5.45 2.76
N GLY A 160 14.91 6.75 3.04
CA GLY A 160 15.97 7.70 2.74
C GLY A 160 17.20 7.44 3.60
N GLU A 161 18.37 7.45 3.01
CA GLU A 161 19.66 7.25 3.68
C GLU A 161 20.71 8.19 3.08
N VAL A 162 21.66 8.65 3.91
CA VAL A 162 22.81 9.41 3.43
C VAL A 162 23.88 8.41 3.01
N ASP A 163 24.28 8.47 1.75
CA ASP A 163 25.44 7.72 1.27
C ASP A 163 26.72 8.37 1.77
N THR A 164 27.46 7.64 2.57
CA THR A 164 28.74 8.09 3.12
C THR A 164 29.93 7.35 2.51
N THR A 165 29.71 6.54 1.48
CA THR A 165 30.78 5.76 0.83
C THR A 165 31.66 6.63 -0.07
N ASN A 166 31.16 7.78 -0.52
CA ASN A 166 31.86 8.74 -1.32
C ASN A 166 32.17 10.03 -0.54
N VAL A 167 33.18 10.79 -0.99
CA VAL A 167 33.55 12.09 -0.40
C VAL A 167 32.38 13.08 -0.47
N ASP A 168 31.65 13.05 -1.56
CA ASP A 168 30.44 13.85 -1.76
C ASP A 168 29.23 13.07 -1.23
N LYS A 169 28.92 13.32 0.04
CA LYS A 169 27.73 12.74 0.68
C LYS A 169 26.47 13.14 -0.08
N HIS A 170 25.72 12.16 -0.55
CA HIS A 170 24.42 12.40 -1.18
C HIS A 170 23.30 11.61 -0.50
N ILE A 171 22.08 12.10 -0.64
CA ILE A 171 20.89 11.40 -0.15
C ILE A 171 20.42 10.44 -1.24
N GLY A 172 20.19 9.18 -0.85
CA GLY A 172 19.66 8.16 -1.73
C GLY A 172 18.64 7.27 -1.01
N TYR A 173 18.36 6.14 -1.61
CA TYR A 173 17.31 5.23 -1.19
C TYR A 173 17.87 3.86 -0.80
N ARG A 174 17.64 3.45 0.42
CA ARG A 174 17.93 2.11 0.91
C ARG A 174 16.73 1.21 0.68
N VAL A 175 16.95 0.01 0.15
CA VAL A 175 15.89 -0.93 -0.22
C VAL A 175 15.98 -2.22 0.59
N TYR A 176 14.83 -2.71 1.05
CA TYR A 176 14.61 -4.03 1.61
C TYR A 176 13.64 -4.80 0.72
N LEU A 177 13.90 -6.06 0.47
CA LEU A 177 13.07 -6.93 -0.36
C LEU A 177 12.65 -8.19 0.39
N ALA A 178 11.49 -8.74 0.02
CA ALA A 178 10.96 -10.00 0.52
C ALA A 178 10.59 -10.01 2.02
N GLY A 179 10.37 -8.84 2.63
CA GLY A 179 9.77 -8.78 3.96
C GLY A 179 8.27 -9.10 3.92
N CYS A 180 7.73 -9.62 5.00
CA CYS A 180 6.29 -9.76 5.14
C CYS A 180 5.85 -9.88 6.61
N GLY A 181 4.74 -9.22 6.94
CA GLY A 181 4.01 -9.46 8.18
C GLY A 181 2.91 -10.51 8.00
N GLY A 182 2.36 -11.02 9.09
CA GLY A 182 1.27 -11.98 9.11
C GLY A 182 1.57 -13.20 10.00
N ARG A 183 0.94 -14.36 9.71
CA ARG A 183 1.08 -15.57 10.55
C ARG A 183 2.51 -16.13 10.58
N ALA A 184 3.27 -15.93 9.51
CA ALA A 184 4.68 -16.32 9.41
C ALA A 184 5.47 -15.10 8.91
N PRO A 185 5.87 -14.20 9.82
CA PRO A 185 6.56 -12.98 9.44
C PRO A 185 7.98 -13.26 8.96
N ARG A 186 8.46 -12.44 8.01
CA ARG A 186 9.85 -12.43 7.55
C ARG A 186 10.36 -10.99 7.55
N THR A 187 11.58 -10.83 7.96
CA THR A 187 12.33 -9.58 7.72
C THR A 187 12.91 -9.64 6.33
N GLY A 188 12.69 -8.59 5.55
CA GLY A 188 13.27 -8.44 4.22
C GLY A 188 14.80 -8.34 4.29
N PHE A 189 15.48 -8.83 3.27
CA PHE A 189 16.90 -8.60 3.14
C PHE A 189 17.18 -7.20 2.59
N LYS A 190 18.22 -6.57 3.14
CA LYS A 190 18.70 -5.26 2.72
C LYS A 190 19.56 -5.40 1.48
N LEU A 191 19.40 -4.52 0.50
CA LEU A 191 20.34 -4.35 -0.61
C LEU A 191 21.51 -3.48 -0.16
N ASP A 192 22.74 -3.84 -0.55
CA ASP A 192 23.94 -3.10 -0.12
C ASP A 192 24.06 -1.75 -0.78
N LYS A 193 23.62 -1.64 -2.06
CA LYS A 193 23.60 -0.39 -2.81
C LYS A 193 22.61 0.62 -2.24
N ILE A 194 22.99 1.88 -2.21
CA ILE A 194 22.09 3.04 -2.08
C ILE A 194 21.76 3.51 -3.50
N PHE A 195 20.49 3.60 -3.80
CA PHE A 195 19.98 3.89 -5.13
C PHE A 195 19.69 5.38 -5.29
N ASN A 196 19.88 5.92 -6.47
CA ASN A 196 19.20 7.17 -6.85
C ASN A 196 17.71 6.89 -7.15
N GLU A 197 16.92 7.93 -7.38
CA GLU A 197 15.47 7.78 -7.51
C GLU A 197 15.06 7.02 -8.78
N ASP A 198 15.73 7.24 -9.91
CA ASP A 198 15.43 6.56 -11.17
C ASP A 198 15.79 5.07 -11.12
N GLU A 199 16.96 4.76 -10.58
CA GLU A 199 17.37 3.37 -10.31
C GLU A 199 16.38 2.66 -9.37
N LEU A 200 15.90 3.35 -8.34
CA LEU A 200 14.89 2.81 -7.42
C LEU A 200 13.59 2.46 -8.15
N LEU A 201 13.10 3.33 -9.02
CA LEU A 201 11.88 3.08 -9.80
C LEU A 201 12.05 1.85 -10.69
N GLU A 202 13.20 1.69 -11.35
CA GLU A 202 13.50 0.49 -12.15
C GLU A 202 13.54 -0.79 -11.29
N VAL A 203 14.14 -0.73 -10.09
CA VAL A 203 14.13 -1.86 -9.16
C VAL A 203 12.71 -2.24 -8.75
N ILE A 204 11.87 -1.26 -8.37
CA ILE A 204 10.48 -1.50 -7.98
C ILE A 204 9.71 -2.18 -9.12
N LYS A 205 9.83 -1.67 -10.34
CA LYS A 205 9.17 -2.20 -11.54
C LYS A 205 9.58 -3.66 -11.77
N LYS A 206 10.87 -3.94 -11.82
CA LYS A 206 11.41 -5.29 -12.04
C LYS A 206 10.97 -6.28 -10.95
N VAL A 207 10.96 -5.86 -9.68
CA VAL A 207 10.51 -6.70 -8.55
C VAL A 207 9.03 -7.05 -8.68
N VAL A 208 8.18 -6.09 -9.03
CA VAL A 208 6.73 -6.31 -9.19
C VAL A 208 6.47 -7.20 -10.41
N GLU A 209 7.15 -6.97 -11.53
CA GLU A 209 7.07 -7.81 -12.74
C GLU A 209 7.54 -9.24 -12.47
N PHE A 210 8.67 -9.40 -11.77
CA PHE A 210 9.16 -10.71 -11.35
C PHE A 210 8.11 -11.46 -10.53
N PHE A 211 7.52 -10.80 -9.52
CA PHE A 211 6.48 -11.40 -8.68
C PHE A 211 5.25 -11.80 -9.49
N LYS A 212 4.80 -10.92 -10.40
CA LYS A 212 3.64 -11.17 -11.27
C LYS A 212 3.83 -12.40 -12.17
N ASN A 213 5.04 -12.58 -12.69
CA ASN A 213 5.34 -13.59 -13.69
C ASN A 213 5.74 -14.96 -13.09
N ASN A 214 6.27 -15.00 -11.87
CA ASN A 214 6.85 -16.22 -11.29
C ASN A 214 6.05 -16.78 -10.10
N ALA A 215 5.22 -15.98 -9.44
CA ALA A 215 4.50 -16.46 -8.26
C ALA A 215 3.25 -17.28 -8.64
N LYS A 216 3.04 -18.38 -7.93
CA LYS A 216 1.80 -19.15 -7.97
C LYS A 216 0.65 -18.34 -7.33
N PRO A 217 -0.62 -18.62 -7.68
CA PRO A 217 -1.76 -18.02 -7.01
C PRO A 217 -1.68 -18.21 -5.48
N ARG A 218 -1.90 -17.13 -4.72
CA ARG A 218 -1.81 -17.08 -3.25
C ARG A 218 -0.41 -17.26 -2.64
N GLN A 219 0.65 -17.37 -3.45
CA GLN A 219 2.03 -17.40 -2.95
C GLN A 219 2.49 -16.00 -2.52
N ARG A 220 3.08 -15.90 -1.33
CA ARG A 220 3.69 -14.65 -0.84
C ARG A 220 5.04 -14.42 -1.52
N PHE A 221 5.39 -13.16 -1.77
CA PHE A 221 6.67 -12.81 -2.37
C PHE A 221 7.87 -13.37 -1.58
N ALA A 222 7.84 -13.27 -0.24
CA ALA A 222 8.90 -13.83 0.59
C ALA A 222 9.10 -15.35 0.38
N LEU A 223 8.00 -16.11 0.25
CA LEU A 223 8.06 -17.56 -0.02
C LEU A 223 8.59 -17.84 -1.44
N LEU A 224 8.20 -17.04 -2.41
CA LEU A 224 8.75 -17.18 -3.76
C LEU A 224 10.26 -16.98 -3.76
N ILE A 225 10.77 -15.98 -3.03
CA ILE A 225 12.22 -15.73 -2.95
C ILE A 225 12.95 -16.86 -2.19
N GLU A 226 12.34 -17.43 -1.13
CA GLU A 226 12.89 -18.59 -0.44
C GLU A 226 13.01 -19.81 -1.37
N GLU A 227 11.99 -20.07 -2.21
CA GLU A 227 11.97 -21.19 -3.17
C GLU A 227 12.88 -20.95 -4.38
N PHE A 228 12.93 -19.74 -4.91
CA PHE A 228 13.69 -19.38 -6.11
C PHE A 228 15.19 -19.17 -5.85
N GLY A 229 15.53 -18.79 -4.62
CA GLY A 229 16.88 -18.41 -4.19
C GLY A 229 17.15 -16.92 -4.39
N LYS A 230 17.66 -16.27 -3.34
CA LYS A 230 17.96 -14.84 -3.31
C LYS A 230 18.90 -14.40 -4.44
N GLU A 231 20.01 -15.10 -4.63
CA GLU A 231 21.02 -14.77 -5.63
C GLU A 231 20.50 -14.92 -7.06
N ASN A 232 19.70 -15.96 -7.31
CA ASN A 232 19.06 -16.17 -8.62
C ASN A 232 18.06 -15.04 -8.92
N PHE A 233 17.26 -14.66 -7.93
CA PHE A 233 16.34 -13.55 -8.04
C PHE A 233 17.06 -12.22 -8.34
N LEU A 234 18.09 -11.88 -7.57
CA LEU A 234 18.86 -10.65 -7.77
C LEU A 234 19.48 -10.60 -9.18
N ARG A 235 20.09 -11.69 -9.61
CA ARG A 235 20.63 -11.80 -10.98
C ARG A 235 19.56 -11.60 -12.05
N GLN A 236 18.35 -12.16 -11.85
CA GLN A 236 17.28 -12.05 -12.83
C GLN A 236 16.73 -10.62 -12.93
N ILE A 237 16.74 -9.84 -11.86
CA ILE A 237 16.33 -8.42 -11.90
C ILE A 237 17.50 -7.48 -12.22
N GLY A 238 18.70 -8.00 -12.43
CA GLY A 238 19.90 -7.25 -12.80
C GLY A 238 20.57 -6.52 -11.62
N LEU A 239 20.58 -7.15 -10.45
CA LEU A 239 21.23 -6.69 -9.22
C LEU A 239 22.28 -7.71 -8.73
#